data_8c11779189bc17af279cc060b5cd355e
#
_entry.id   8c11779189bc17af279cc060b5cd355e
#
_cell.length_a   1.000
_cell.length_b   1.000
_cell.length_c   1.000
_cell.angle_alpha   90.00
_cell.angle_beta   90.00
_cell.angle_gamma   90.00
#
_symmetry.space_group_name_H-M   'P 1'
#
loop_
_entity.id
_entity.type
_entity.pdbx_description
1 polymer ?
#
loop_
_entity_poly.entity_id
_entity_poly.type
_entity_poly.pdbx_seq_one_letter_code
_entity_poly.pdbx_strand_id
1 'polypeptide(L)'
;MQAEINLDLEHLHYWMCAIRQSKDPMRTMDAFWRGQIQSKEWLIEEYSEVKHNTVTWPTIDIHGGWVGVLASMFFQSNLYIEKINSIDIDPECEATANLMNQLEYQVGKFKAVTADMTTCRSHADVIINTSCEHITQDQYDLWLSGMPNNSMIILQSNNYNIPEHVRTTSSLEEFKEQSHLRNILYAGELETQLYTRYMLIGFPDV
;
A
#
# COMPACT_ATOMS: atom_id res chain seq x y z
N MET A 1 18.62 2.36 9.25
CA MET A 1 18.99 1.00 8.74
C MET A 1 18.14 0.79 7.51
N GLN A 2 18.78 0.62 6.37
CA GLN A 2 18.07 0.42 5.10
C GLN A 2 17.21 -0.86 5.16
N ALA A 3 16.01 -0.83 4.62
CA ALA A 3 15.17 -2.01 4.55
C ALA A 3 15.78 -3.04 3.60
N GLU A 4 15.78 -4.29 4.02
CA GLU A 4 16.18 -5.44 3.19
C GLU A 4 14.99 -6.39 3.11
N ILE A 5 14.64 -6.81 1.91
CA ILE A 5 13.56 -7.77 1.65
C ILE A 5 14.19 -9.10 1.28
N ASN A 6 13.91 -10.13 2.06
CA ASN A 6 14.46 -11.47 1.89
C ASN A 6 13.34 -12.45 1.57
N LEU A 7 13.19 -12.77 0.29
CA LEU A 7 12.21 -13.76 -0.16
C LEU A 7 12.62 -15.18 0.26
N ASP A 8 11.81 -15.84 1.09
CA ASP A 8 11.98 -17.25 1.40
C ASP A 8 11.11 -18.18 0.53
N LEU A 9 11.44 -19.46 0.52
CA LEU A 9 10.77 -20.44 -0.35
C LEU A 9 9.34 -20.75 0.09
N GLU A 10 9.01 -20.56 1.36
CA GLU A 10 7.68 -20.85 1.87
C GLU A 10 6.70 -19.74 1.45
N HIS A 11 7.09 -18.48 1.54
CA HIS A 11 6.33 -17.37 0.99
C HIS A 11 6.15 -17.50 -0.52
N LEU A 12 7.20 -17.86 -1.25
CA LEU A 12 7.11 -18.10 -2.69
C LEU A 12 6.10 -19.22 -3.02
N HIS A 13 6.06 -20.28 -2.23
CA HIS A 13 5.06 -21.35 -2.39
C HIS A 13 3.63 -20.80 -2.27
N TYR A 14 3.33 -20.00 -1.24
CA TYR A 14 2.00 -19.41 -1.08
C TYR A 14 1.66 -18.38 -2.16
N TRP A 15 2.62 -17.62 -2.65
CA TRP A 15 2.41 -16.74 -3.81
C TRP A 15 1.97 -17.53 -5.04
N MET A 16 2.64 -18.63 -5.34
CA MET A 16 2.27 -19.51 -6.46
C MET A 16 0.89 -20.17 -6.24
N CYS A 17 0.57 -20.54 -5.01
CA CYS A 17 -0.76 -21.06 -4.67
C CYS A 17 -1.84 -19.98 -4.86
N ALA A 18 -1.62 -18.78 -4.40
CA ALA A 18 -2.54 -17.64 -4.53
C ALA A 18 -2.81 -17.32 -6.01
N ILE A 19 -1.78 -17.25 -6.84
CA ILE A 19 -1.93 -17.05 -8.29
C ILE A 19 -2.78 -18.17 -8.90
N ARG A 20 -2.47 -19.43 -8.63
CA ARG A 20 -3.16 -20.59 -9.23
C ARG A 20 -4.61 -20.73 -8.78
N GLN A 21 -4.97 -20.31 -7.58
CA GLN A 21 -6.30 -20.42 -6.98
C GLN A 21 -7.14 -19.14 -7.14
N SER A 22 -6.53 -18.04 -7.60
CA SER A 22 -7.23 -16.82 -7.92
C SER A 22 -8.28 -17.06 -9.01
N LYS A 23 -9.39 -16.33 -8.96
CA LYS A 23 -10.40 -16.34 -10.02
C LYS A 23 -9.86 -15.79 -11.34
N ASP A 24 -8.94 -14.82 -11.27
CA ASP A 24 -8.20 -14.28 -12.40
C ASP A 24 -6.69 -14.35 -12.12
N PRO A 25 -6.04 -15.48 -12.51
CA PRO A 25 -4.61 -15.65 -12.32
C PRO A 25 -3.75 -14.63 -13.07
N MET A 26 -4.21 -14.17 -14.24
CA MET A 26 -3.46 -13.18 -15.01
C MET A 26 -3.44 -11.82 -14.30
N ARG A 27 -4.61 -11.35 -13.87
CA ARG A 27 -4.71 -10.13 -13.05
C ARG A 27 -3.91 -10.24 -11.74
N THR A 28 -3.89 -11.41 -11.12
CA THR A 28 -3.07 -11.65 -9.92
C THR A 28 -1.57 -11.59 -10.24
N MET A 29 -1.14 -12.10 -11.40
CA MET A 29 0.25 -12.00 -11.86
C MET A 29 0.66 -10.55 -12.14
N ASP A 30 -0.27 -9.67 -12.55
CA ASP A 30 0.02 -8.26 -12.79
C ASP A 30 0.53 -7.54 -11.54
N ALA A 31 0.18 -8.03 -10.33
CA ALA A 31 0.72 -7.50 -9.06
C ALA A 31 2.24 -7.71 -8.92
N PHE A 32 2.83 -8.59 -9.71
CA PHE A 32 4.27 -8.91 -9.73
C PHE A 32 5.02 -8.25 -10.90
N TRP A 33 4.36 -7.41 -11.72
CA TRP A 33 5.05 -6.63 -12.72
C TRP A 33 6.19 -5.82 -12.11
N ARG A 34 7.28 -5.68 -12.87
CA ARG A 34 8.49 -4.99 -12.39
C ARG A 34 8.18 -3.63 -11.77
N GLY A 35 7.36 -2.80 -12.41
CA GLY A 35 6.98 -1.49 -11.88
C GLY A 35 6.19 -1.56 -10.57
N GLN A 36 5.34 -2.60 -10.41
CA GLN A 36 4.61 -2.84 -9.17
C GLN A 36 5.54 -3.26 -8.02
N ILE A 37 6.49 -4.16 -8.27
CA ILE A 37 7.47 -4.58 -7.27
C ILE A 37 8.40 -3.42 -6.90
N GLN A 38 8.98 -2.73 -7.89
CA GLN A 38 9.87 -1.59 -7.64
C GLN A 38 9.19 -0.47 -6.83
N SER A 39 7.93 -0.20 -7.12
CA SER A 39 7.14 0.80 -6.38
C SER A 39 6.93 0.43 -4.91
N LYS A 40 6.72 -0.86 -4.62
CA LYS A 40 6.53 -1.37 -3.27
C LYS A 40 7.85 -1.45 -2.50
N GLU A 41 8.91 -1.91 -3.17
CA GLU A 41 10.27 -1.90 -2.62
C GLU A 41 10.69 -0.48 -2.22
N TRP A 42 10.56 0.48 -3.14
CA TRP A 42 10.81 1.90 -2.88
C TRP A 42 10.00 2.43 -1.68
N LEU A 43 8.71 2.08 -1.57
CA LEU A 43 7.89 2.48 -0.43
C LEU A 43 8.45 1.95 0.90
N ILE A 44 8.84 0.68 0.95
CA ILE A 44 9.38 0.03 2.15
C ILE A 44 10.72 0.64 2.54
N GLU A 45 11.59 0.93 1.56
CA GLU A 45 12.88 1.59 1.78
C GLU A 45 12.69 2.97 2.40
N GLU A 46 11.90 3.85 1.80
CA GLU A 46 11.69 5.22 2.29
C GLU A 46 10.95 5.25 3.62
N TYR A 47 9.96 4.37 3.81
CA TYR A 47 9.34 4.19 5.11
C TYR A 47 10.37 3.81 6.17
N SER A 48 11.31 2.93 5.87
CA SER A 48 12.35 2.51 6.82
C SER A 48 13.24 3.66 7.30
N GLU A 49 13.49 4.65 6.44
CA GLU A 49 14.31 5.82 6.75
C GLU A 49 13.56 6.85 7.62
N VAL A 50 12.26 7.04 7.39
CA VAL A 50 11.47 8.06 8.12
C VAL A 50 10.87 7.54 9.43
N LYS A 51 10.77 6.22 9.63
CA LYS A 51 10.10 5.60 10.80
C LYS A 51 10.82 5.79 12.14
N HIS A 52 12.03 6.33 12.16
CA HIS A 52 12.90 6.41 13.36
C HIS A 52 12.25 7.07 14.60
N ASN A 53 11.15 7.80 14.42
CA ASN A 53 10.40 8.46 15.50
C ASN A 53 9.01 7.85 15.73
N THR A 54 8.71 6.69 15.17
CA THR A 54 7.40 6.05 15.25
C THR A 54 7.40 4.84 16.18
N VAL A 55 6.25 4.22 16.33
CA VAL A 55 6.03 3.02 17.15
C VAL A 55 6.99 1.90 16.75
N THR A 56 7.56 1.20 17.73
CA THR A 56 8.54 0.13 17.49
C THR A 56 7.95 -1.06 16.74
N TRP A 57 6.65 -1.33 16.96
CA TRP A 57 5.88 -2.42 16.36
C TRP A 57 4.59 -1.84 15.78
N PRO A 58 4.64 -1.22 14.61
CA PRO A 58 3.47 -0.56 14.06
C PRO A 58 2.40 -1.55 13.57
N THR A 59 1.15 -1.14 13.75
CA THR A 59 0.02 -1.67 13.01
C THR A 59 -0.11 -0.90 11.70
N ILE A 60 -0.41 -1.60 10.60
CA ILE A 60 -0.51 -1.00 9.26
C ILE A 60 -1.86 -1.34 8.64
N ASP A 61 -2.58 -0.34 8.14
CA ASP A 61 -3.73 -0.54 7.27
C ASP A 61 -3.36 -0.15 5.83
N ILE A 62 -3.53 -1.08 4.89
CA ILE A 62 -3.28 -0.85 3.46
C ILE A 62 -4.62 -0.76 2.75
N HIS A 63 -4.95 0.42 2.24
CA HIS A 63 -6.17 0.70 1.49
C HIS A 63 -5.89 0.59 -0.02
N GLY A 64 -6.76 -0.12 -0.75
CA GLY A 64 -6.47 -0.56 -2.11
C GLY A 64 -5.37 -1.62 -2.11
N GLY A 65 -5.45 -2.56 -1.16
CA GLY A 65 -4.37 -3.55 -0.92
C GLY A 65 -4.28 -4.66 -1.95
N TRP A 66 -5.27 -4.72 -2.86
CA TRP A 66 -5.34 -5.67 -3.95
C TRP A 66 -5.10 -7.12 -3.45
N VAL A 67 -4.19 -7.86 -4.06
CA VAL A 67 -3.89 -9.26 -3.71
C VAL A 67 -2.83 -9.42 -2.62
N GLY A 68 -2.50 -8.35 -1.88
CA GLY A 68 -1.69 -8.43 -0.66
C GLY A 68 -0.17 -8.52 -0.85
N VAL A 69 0.36 -8.23 -2.06
CA VAL A 69 1.81 -8.31 -2.33
C VAL A 69 2.61 -7.32 -1.47
N LEU A 70 2.13 -6.07 -1.29
CA LEU A 70 2.81 -5.10 -0.45
C LEU A 70 2.94 -5.59 1.01
N ALA A 71 1.87 -6.15 1.56
CA ALA A 71 1.89 -6.73 2.90
C ALA A 71 2.91 -7.86 3.02
N SER A 72 2.93 -8.78 2.03
CA SER A 72 3.90 -9.86 1.98
C SER A 72 5.35 -9.36 1.93
N MET A 73 5.62 -8.31 1.16
CA MET A 73 6.95 -7.69 1.11
C MET A 73 7.35 -7.05 2.45
N PHE A 74 6.40 -6.41 3.16
CA PHE A 74 6.64 -5.89 4.51
C PHE A 74 7.04 -7.00 5.48
N PHE A 75 6.31 -8.13 5.49
CA PHE A 75 6.63 -9.25 6.39
C PHE A 75 7.94 -9.94 6.06
N GLN A 76 8.37 -9.88 4.81
CA GLN A 76 9.65 -10.44 4.36
C GLN A 76 10.81 -9.42 4.47
N SER A 77 10.53 -8.20 4.91
CA SER A 77 11.57 -7.22 5.21
C SER A 77 12.17 -7.43 6.61
N ASN A 78 13.27 -6.75 6.88
CA ASN A 78 13.87 -6.69 8.22
C ASN A 78 13.15 -5.73 9.18
N LEU A 79 11.94 -5.26 8.80
CA LEU A 79 11.13 -4.38 9.63
C LEU A 79 10.26 -5.18 10.60
N TYR A 80 10.17 -4.70 11.83
CA TYR A 80 9.25 -5.29 12.81
C TYR A 80 7.85 -4.70 12.60
N ILE A 81 6.91 -5.54 12.19
CA ILE A 81 5.50 -5.18 11.99
C ILE A 81 4.65 -6.03 12.94
N GLU A 82 3.76 -5.38 13.69
CA GLU A 82 2.84 -6.09 14.58
C GLU A 82 1.73 -6.76 13.77
N LYS A 83 1.05 -5.98 12.94
CA LYS A 83 -0.09 -6.46 12.18
C LYS A 83 -0.31 -5.63 10.92
N ILE A 84 -0.79 -6.27 9.85
CA ILE A 84 -1.27 -5.60 8.63
C ILE A 84 -2.72 -6.01 8.36
N ASN A 85 -3.61 -5.03 8.15
CA ASN A 85 -4.90 -5.23 7.51
C ASN A 85 -4.82 -4.71 6.08
N SER A 86 -5.31 -5.49 5.13
CA SER A 86 -5.36 -5.13 3.70
C SER A 86 -6.82 -4.95 3.31
N ILE A 87 -7.22 -3.75 2.95
CA ILE A 87 -8.60 -3.39 2.63
C ILE A 87 -8.71 -3.16 1.12
N ASP A 88 -9.64 -3.84 0.48
CA ASP A 88 -9.95 -3.65 -0.93
C ASP A 88 -11.45 -3.73 -1.16
N ILE A 89 -11.95 -2.97 -2.13
CA ILE A 89 -13.39 -2.97 -2.47
C ILE A 89 -13.78 -4.22 -3.28
N ASP A 90 -12.81 -4.84 -3.95
CA ASP A 90 -13.02 -6.01 -4.78
C ASP A 90 -13.06 -7.30 -3.93
N PRO A 91 -14.22 -7.97 -3.82
CA PRO A 91 -14.36 -9.17 -3.00
C PRO A 91 -13.52 -10.35 -3.50
N GLU A 92 -13.03 -10.31 -4.74
CA GLU A 92 -12.15 -11.35 -5.28
C GLU A 92 -10.73 -11.27 -4.73
N CYS A 93 -10.33 -10.10 -4.21
CA CYS A 93 -9.00 -9.88 -3.65
C CYS A 93 -8.83 -10.54 -2.27
N GLU A 94 -9.86 -10.61 -1.43
CA GLU A 94 -9.75 -11.02 -0.03
C GLU A 94 -9.16 -12.42 0.14
N ALA A 95 -9.74 -13.42 -0.52
CA ALA A 95 -9.27 -14.80 -0.42
C ALA A 95 -7.84 -14.96 -0.99
N THR A 96 -7.54 -14.29 -2.10
CA THR A 96 -6.23 -14.31 -2.74
C THR A 96 -5.17 -13.66 -1.85
N ALA A 97 -5.47 -12.51 -1.25
CA ALA A 97 -4.56 -11.79 -0.36
C ALA A 97 -4.29 -12.59 0.94
N ASN A 98 -5.32 -13.22 1.53
CA ASN A 98 -5.15 -14.09 2.69
C ASN A 98 -4.28 -15.33 2.37
N LEU A 99 -4.44 -15.92 1.19
CA LEU A 99 -3.60 -17.04 0.77
C LEU A 99 -2.17 -16.58 0.42
N MET A 100 -2.01 -15.40 -0.17
CA MET A 100 -0.71 -14.78 -0.45
C MET A 100 0.14 -14.60 0.82
N ASN A 101 -0.54 -14.25 1.94
CA ASN A 101 0.05 -13.99 3.25
C ASN A 101 -0.35 -15.08 4.27
N GLN A 102 -0.40 -16.33 3.82
CA GLN A 102 -0.97 -17.45 4.61
C GLN A 102 -0.27 -17.65 5.95
N LEU A 103 1.05 -17.49 6.02
CA LEU A 103 1.82 -17.67 7.25
C LEU A 103 1.41 -16.66 8.32
N GLU A 104 1.32 -15.40 7.94
CA GLU A 104 0.94 -14.29 8.82
C GLU A 104 -0.55 -14.31 9.14
N TYR A 105 -1.38 -14.74 8.17
CA TYR A 105 -2.80 -14.93 8.38
C TYR A 105 -3.11 -15.98 9.45
N GLN A 106 -2.41 -17.13 9.44
CA GLN A 106 -2.59 -18.20 10.42
C GLN A 106 -2.26 -17.78 11.85
N VAL A 107 -1.28 -16.90 12.02
CA VAL A 107 -0.87 -16.39 13.34
C VAL A 107 -1.53 -15.05 13.72
N GLY A 108 -2.49 -14.60 12.90
CA GLY A 108 -3.29 -13.38 13.18
C GLY A 108 -2.57 -12.05 12.94
N LYS A 109 -1.40 -12.07 12.29
CA LYS A 109 -0.65 -10.88 11.92
C LYS A 109 -1.12 -10.23 10.62
N PHE A 110 -1.80 -10.97 9.76
CA PHE A 110 -2.38 -10.45 8.52
C PHE A 110 -3.88 -10.71 8.47
N LYS A 111 -4.60 -9.79 7.85
CA LYS A 111 -6.01 -9.97 7.49
C LYS A 111 -6.34 -9.13 6.27
N ALA A 112 -6.88 -9.76 5.22
CA ALA A 112 -7.56 -9.05 4.14
C ALA A 112 -9.05 -8.88 4.47
N VAL A 113 -9.63 -7.75 4.04
CA VAL A 113 -11.03 -7.38 4.30
C VAL A 113 -11.61 -6.74 3.04
N THR A 114 -12.77 -7.22 2.61
CA THR A 114 -13.54 -6.60 1.55
C THR A 114 -14.34 -5.43 2.11
N ALA A 115 -13.94 -4.20 1.79
CA ALA A 115 -14.65 -2.99 2.23
C ALA A 115 -14.32 -1.79 1.32
N ASP A 116 -15.24 -0.83 1.27
CA ASP A 116 -14.99 0.48 0.66
C ASP A 116 -14.14 1.32 1.62
N MET A 117 -12.93 1.71 1.19
CA MET A 117 -12.00 2.50 2.01
C MET A 117 -12.60 3.84 2.46
N THR A 118 -13.50 4.45 1.69
CA THR A 118 -14.12 5.74 2.03
C THR A 118 -15.05 5.65 3.24
N THR A 119 -15.50 4.45 3.58
CA THR A 119 -16.36 4.18 4.74
C THR A 119 -15.60 3.61 5.93
N CYS A 120 -14.33 3.23 5.73
CA CYS A 120 -13.49 2.65 6.77
C CYS A 120 -12.99 3.75 7.72
N ARG A 121 -12.90 3.39 9.00
CA ARG A 121 -12.13 4.16 9.98
C ARG A 121 -10.96 3.34 10.43
N SER A 122 -9.78 3.90 10.34
CA SER A 122 -8.56 3.26 10.78
C SER A 122 -8.17 3.71 12.18
N HIS A 123 -7.47 2.85 12.89
CA HIS A 123 -6.77 3.15 14.15
C HIS A 123 -5.31 2.68 14.07
N ALA A 124 -4.83 2.38 12.88
CA ALA A 124 -3.47 1.93 12.64
C ALA A 124 -2.47 3.07 12.84
N ASP A 125 -1.25 2.70 13.22
CA ASP A 125 -0.14 3.65 13.36
C ASP A 125 0.32 4.18 12.00
N VAL A 126 0.21 3.34 10.97
CA VAL A 126 0.56 3.66 9.57
C VAL A 126 -0.59 3.30 8.65
N ILE A 127 -0.96 4.20 7.78
CA ILE A 127 -2.03 4.01 6.80
C ILE A 127 -1.46 4.25 5.41
N ILE A 128 -1.63 3.28 4.53
CA ILE A 128 -1.05 3.28 3.19
C ILE A 128 -2.16 3.27 2.14
N ASN A 129 -2.07 4.17 1.17
CA ASN A 129 -2.89 4.14 -0.04
C ASN A 129 -1.97 4.27 -1.27
N THR A 130 -1.76 3.17 -1.98
CA THR A 130 -0.95 3.12 -3.20
C THR A 130 -1.77 3.21 -4.47
N SER A 131 -3.06 3.58 -4.35
CA SER A 131 -4.06 3.58 -5.42
C SER A 131 -4.82 4.91 -5.50
N CYS A 132 -4.13 6.02 -5.17
CA CYS A 132 -4.75 7.35 -5.14
C CYS A 132 -5.32 7.78 -6.51
N GLU A 133 -4.78 7.27 -7.61
CA GLU A 133 -5.22 7.52 -8.97
C GLU A 133 -6.59 6.90 -9.32
N HIS A 134 -7.03 5.91 -8.55
CA HIS A 134 -8.30 5.19 -8.82
C HIS A 134 -9.53 5.80 -8.13
N ILE A 135 -9.36 6.81 -7.30
CA ILE A 135 -10.46 7.49 -6.59
C ILE A 135 -10.50 8.98 -6.93
N THR A 136 -11.70 9.57 -6.97
CA THR A 136 -11.84 11.02 -7.20
C THR A 136 -11.29 11.83 -6.04
N GLN A 137 -11.06 13.14 -6.23
CA GLN A 137 -10.62 14.01 -5.13
C GLN A 137 -11.62 14.00 -3.96
N ASP A 138 -12.91 14.09 -4.24
CA ASP A 138 -13.94 14.06 -3.18
C ASP A 138 -13.93 12.75 -2.38
N GLN A 139 -13.71 11.61 -3.04
CA GLN A 139 -13.56 10.30 -2.40
C GLN A 139 -12.28 10.24 -1.56
N TYR A 140 -11.19 10.80 -2.07
CA TYR A 140 -9.93 10.90 -1.34
C TYR A 140 -10.08 11.76 -0.09
N ASP A 141 -10.71 12.94 -0.19
CA ASP A 141 -10.92 13.84 0.93
C ASP A 141 -11.82 13.20 2.00
N LEU A 142 -12.86 12.49 1.58
CA LEU A 142 -13.72 11.72 2.47
C LEU A 142 -12.93 10.61 3.18
N TRP A 143 -12.11 9.86 2.44
CA TRP A 143 -11.22 8.84 3.01
C TRP A 143 -10.26 9.45 4.02
N LEU A 144 -9.54 10.52 3.67
CA LEU A 144 -8.56 11.17 4.54
C LEU A 144 -9.21 11.71 5.82
N SER A 145 -10.41 12.27 5.74
CA SER A 145 -11.16 12.77 6.90
C SER A 145 -11.52 11.68 7.93
N GLY A 146 -11.49 10.41 7.52
CA GLY A 146 -11.70 9.24 8.38
C GLY A 146 -10.43 8.74 9.07
N MET A 147 -9.26 9.32 8.76
CA MET A 147 -7.97 8.88 9.29
C MET A 147 -7.58 9.66 10.55
N PRO A 148 -6.91 9.02 11.52
CA PRO A 148 -6.45 9.70 12.73
C PRO A 148 -5.33 10.70 12.42
N ASN A 149 -5.37 11.87 13.06
CA ASN A 149 -4.37 12.94 12.86
C ASN A 149 -2.94 12.57 13.28
N ASN A 150 -2.78 11.54 14.07
CA ASN A 150 -1.50 11.05 14.56
C ASN A 150 -0.99 9.81 13.82
N SER A 151 -1.75 9.28 12.87
CA SER A 151 -1.28 8.17 12.03
C SER A 151 -0.39 8.69 10.90
N MET A 152 0.70 8.01 10.63
CA MET A 152 1.53 8.26 9.46
C MET A 152 0.78 7.81 8.21
N ILE A 153 0.66 8.69 7.23
CA ILE A 153 0.02 8.41 5.94
C ILE A 153 1.10 8.24 4.86
N ILE A 154 1.01 7.17 4.11
CA ILE A 154 1.85 6.91 2.92
C ILE A 154 0.94 6.87 1.70
N LEU A 155 1.21 7.73 0.74
CA LEU A 155 0.44 7.87 -0.48
C LEU A 155 1.31 7.58 -1.70
N GLN A 156 0.75 6.87 -2.68
CA GLN A 156 1.32 6.82 -4.01
C GLN A 156 0.26 7.15 -5.06
N SER A 157 0.70 7.86 -6.12
CA SER A 157 -0.07 8.15 -7.33
C SER A 157 0.88 8.12 -8.54
N ASN A 158 0.38 8.43 -9.73
CA ASN A 158 1.18 8.42 -10.95
C ASN A 158 0.60 9.37 -12.01
N ASN A 159 1.38 9.59 -13.09
CA ASN A 159 0.97 10.36 -14.27
C ASN A 159 0.48 9.48 -15.43
N TYR A 160 0.16 8.19 -15.20
CA TYR A 160 -0.28 7.28 -16.23
C TYR A 160 -1.77 7.48 -16.53
N ASN A 161 -2.06 8.10 -17.67
CA ASN A 161 -3.43 8.43 -18.06
C ASN A 161 -4.09 7.27 -18.82
N ILE A 162 -4.88 6.48 -18.10
CA ILE A 162 -5.72 5.39 -18.63
C ILE A 162 -7.15 5.54 -18.08
N PRO A 163 -8.15 4.90 -18.70
CA PRO A 163 -9.55 5.08 -18.30
C PRO A 163 -9.87 4.78 -16.83
N GLU A 164 -9.13 3.87 -16.23
CA GLU A 164 -9.29 3.47 -14.82
C GLU A 164 -8.68 4.46 -13.83
N HIS A 165 -7.84 5.39 -14.30
CA HIS A 165 -7.21 6.41 -13.48
C HIS A 165 -7.99 7.72 -13.56
N VAL A 166 -8.81 7.95 -12.56
CA VAL A 166 -9.72 9.13 -12.52
C VAL A 166 -9.08 10.37 -11.89
N ARG A 167 -7.93 10.20 -11.20
CA ARG A 167 -7.18 11.27 -10.53
C ARG A 167 -5.67 11.06 -10.68
N THR A 168 -5.17 11.16 -11.88
CA THR A 168 -3.72 11.21 -12.13
C THR A 168 -3.15 12.56 -11.68
N THR A 169 -1.85 12.61 -11.46
CA THR A 169 -1.13 13.84 -11.14
C THR A 169 0.06 13.98 -12.09
N SER A 170 0.31 15.19 -12.57
CA SER A 170 1.34 15.47 -13.58
C SER A 170 2.71 15.76 -12.97
N SER A 171 2.76 16.07 -11.67
CA SER A 171 3.99 16.42 -10.95
C SER A 171 3.89 16.09 -9.47
N LEU A 172 5.05 16.02 -8.81
CA LEU A 172 5.12 15.86 -7.36
C LEU A 172 4.48 17.02 -6.60
N GLU A 173 4.62 18.25 -7.12
CA GLU A 173 4.03 19.44 -6.49
C GLU A 173 2.49 19.39 -6.56
N GLU A 174 1.93 19.03 -7.70
CA GLU A 174 0.48 18.83 -7.82
C GLU A 174 -0.01 17.73 -6.88
N PHE A 175 0.75 16.62 -6.73
CA PHE A 175 0.38 15.56 -5.80
C PHE A 175 0.41 16.03 -4.34
N LYS A 176 1.39 16.86 -3.96
CA LYS A 176 1.43 17.48 -2.62
C LYS A 176 0.19 18.34 -2.36
N GLU A 177 -0.19 19.18 -3.31
CA GLU A 177 -1.38 20.04 -3.20
C GLU A 177 -2.66 19.23 -3.04
N GLN A 178 -2.82 18.17 -3.85
CA GLN A 178 -3.99 17.27 -3.79
C GLN A 178 -4.04 16.40 -2.52
N SER A 179 -2.89 16.19 -1.87
CA SER A 179 -2.78 15.22 -0.76
C SER A 179 -3.32 15.72 0.57
N HIS A 180 -3.38 17.03 0.78
CA HIS A 180 -3.75 17.66 2.05
C HIS A 180 -2.97 17.08 3.25
N LEU A 181 -1.71 16.66 3.02
CA LEU A 181 -0.80 16.24 4.08
C LEU A 181 -0.04 17.43 4.65
N ARG A 182 0.13 17.43 5.97
CA ARG A 182 1.07 18.32 6.66
C ARG A 182 2.29 17.53 7.14
N ASN A 183 3.34 18.25 7.54
CA ASN A 183 4.56 17.63 8.07
C ASN A 183 5.03 16.48 7.17
N ILE A 184 5.17 16.79 5.86
CA ILE A 184 5.66 15.81 4.88
C ILE A 184 7.10 15.47 5.25
N LEU A 185 7.31 14.20 5.62
CA LEU A 185 8.61 13.63 6.00
C LEU A 185 9.39 13.18 4.78
N TYR A 186 8.68 12.74 3.74
CA TYR A 186 9.25 12.31 2.48
C TYR A 186 8.35 12.71 1.32
N ALA A 187 8.97 13.13 0.23
CA ALA A 187 8.34 13.37 -1.05
C ALA A 187 9.31 13.00 -2.16
N GLY A 188 8.91 12.13 -3.06
CA GLY A 188 9.80 11.63 -4.11
C GLY A 188 9.10 11.12 -5.35
N GLU A 189 9.90 10.83 -6.37
CA GLU A 189 9.50 10.36 -7.68
C GLU A 189 10.27 9.09 -8.04
N LEU A 190 9.59 8.14 -8.65
CA LEU A 190 10.17 6.93 -9.22
C LEU A 190 9.83 6.85 -10.70
N GLU A 191 10.85 7.01 -11.53
CA GLU A 191 10.73 6.79 -12.97
C GLU A 191 10.57 5.30 -13.27
N THR A 192 9.45 4.94 -13.90
CA THR A 192 9.23 3.60 -14.43
C THR A 192 9.39 3.60 -15.95
N GLN A 193 9.26 2.47 -16.57
CA GLN A 193 9.35 2.38 -18.04
C GLN A 193 8.22 3.13 -18.77
N LEU A 194 7.04 3.27 -18.15
CA LEU A 194 5.83 3.80 -18.81
C LEU A 194 5.32 5.11 -18.19
N TYR A 195 5.65 5.38 -16.92
CA TYR A 195 5.14 6.53 -16.19
C TYR A 195 6.04 6.88 -14.99
N THR A 196 5.86 8.07 -14.47
CA THR A 196 6.46 8.48 -13.19
C THR A 196 5.47 8.19 -12.06
N ARG A 197 5.95 7.54 -11.00
CA ARG A 197 5.20 7.32 -9.77
C ARG A 197 5.65 8.32 -8.72
N TYR A 198 4.70 8.91 -8.02
CA TYR A 198 4.94 9.86 -6.94
C TYR A 198 4.64 9.22 -5.59
N MET A 199 5.39 9.59 -4.56
CA MET A 199 5.14 9.14 -3.20
C MET A 199 5.28 10.28 -2.20
N LEU A 200 4.37 10.29 -1.23
CA LEU A 200 4.41 11.18 -0.07
C LEU A 200 4.30 10.35 1.20
N ILE A 201 5.08 10.74 2.23
CA ILE A 201 4.94 10.23 3.59
C ILE A 201 4.79 11.43 4.52
N GLY A 202 3.73 11.47 5.32
CA GLY A 202 3.45 12.61 6.19
C GLY A 202 2.29 12.33 7.14
N PHE A 203 1.64 13.38 7.62
CA PHE A 203 0.49 13.29 8.52
C PHE A 203 -0.70 14.06 7.93
N PRO A 204 -1.95 13.65 8.21
CA PRO A 204 -3.11 14.36 7.67
C PRO A 204 -3.22 15.77 8.26
N ASP A 205 -3.77 16.69 7.47
CA ASP A 205 -4.12 18.05 7.90
C ASP A 205 -5.65 18.19 7.94
N VAL A 206 -6.25 17.51 8.91
CA VAL A 206 -7.71 17.44 9.12
C VAL A 206 -8.08 17.79 10.54
#